data_11fcc4eeca575148a42ba44d927ada92
#
_entry.id   11fcc4eeca575148a42ba44d927ada92
#
_cell.length_a   1.000
_cell.length_b   1.000
_cell.length_c   1.000
_cell.angle_alpha   90.00
_cell.angle_beta   90.00
_cell.angle_gamma   90.00
#
_symmetry.space_group_name_H-M   'P 1'
#
loop_
_entity.id
_entity.type
_entity.pdbx_description
1 polymer ?
#
loop_
_entity_poly.entity_id
_entity_poly.type
_entity_poly.pdbx_seq_one_letter_code
_entity_poly.pdbx_strand_id
1 'polypeptide(L)' 'AEHEPAEALFDGPQGLDDYRRLAPEVGRLLAPGGLAAIEIGADQAESAAALFRDEGLRLRIAHDLAGRPRALLIQVGHN' A
#
# COMPACT_ATOMS: atom_id res chain seq x y z
N ALA A 1 12.55 13.28 14.19
CA ALA A 1 13.28 12.21 13.56
C ALA A 1 13.24 12.34 12.07
N GLU A 2 14.24 11.83 11.48
CA GLU A 2 14.31 11.80 10.05
C GLU A 2 13.31 10.86 9.49
N HIS A 3 12.76 11.24 8.39
CA HIS A 3 11.97 10.28 7.64
C HIS A 3 12.32 10.47 6.18
N GLU A 4 12.13 9.41 5.44
CA GLU A 4 12.43 9.42 4.02
C GLU A 4 11.31 10.15 3.31
N PRO A 5 11.61 11.17 2.52
CA PRO A 5 10.55 11.82 1.76
C PRO A 5 9.85 10.88 0.79
N ALA A 6 10.54 9.82 0.40
CA ALA A 6 9.99 8.87 -0.56
C ALA A 6 9.17 7.77 0.08
N GLU A 7 9.09 7.76 1.40
CA GLU A 7 8.39 6.67 2.09
C GLU A 7 7.24 7.21 2.92
N ALA A 8 6.19 6.42 3.00
CA ALA A 8 5.08 6.68 3.89
C ALA A 8 4.64 5.36 4.50
N LEU A 9 4.39 5.38 5.80
CA LEU A 9 3.89 4.22 6.50
C LEU A 9 2.53 4.55 7.09
N PHE A 10 1.57 3.71 6.82
CA PHE A 10 0.22 3.89 7.31
C PHE A 10 -0.14 2.77 8.27
N ASP A 11 -0.80 3.12 9.36
CA ASP A 11 -1.41 2.12 10.21
C ASP A 11 -2.47 1.39 9.41
N GLY A 12 -2.58 0.10 9.65
CA GLY A 12 -3.47 -0.70 8.86
C GLY A 12 -4.92 -0.26 8.96
N PRO A 13 -5.58 -0.01 7.83
CA PRO A 13 -7.01 0.22 7.83
C PRO A 13 -7.76 -1.02 8.33
N GLN A 14 -8.96 -0.80 8.82
CA GLN A 14 -9.72 -1.87 9.42
C GLN A 14 -10.56 -2.65 8.43
N GLY A 15 -10.94 -2.05 7.32
CA GLY A 15 -11.78 -2.73 6.36
C GLY A 15 -11.60 -2.19 4.97
N LEU A 16 -12.29 -2.82 4.01
CA LEU A 16 -12.12 -2.45 2.61
C LEU A 16 -12.56 -1.02 2.30
N ASP A 17 -13.53 -0.51 3.04
CA ASP A 17 -13.94 0.88 2.82
C ASP A 17 -12.81 1.85 3.11
N ASP A 18 -12.03 1.53 4.14
CA ASP A 18 -10.86 2.35 4.47
C ASP A 18 -9.82 2.29 3.36
N TYR A 19 -9.60 1.10 2.81
CA TYR A 19 -8.66 0.97 1.69
C TYR A 19 -9.17 1.71 0.46
N ARG A 20 -10.48 1.69 0.23
CA ARG A 20 -11.06 2.42 -0.89
C ARG A 20 -10.80 3.91 -0.80
N ARG A 21 -10.87 4.45 0.42
CA ARG A 21 -10.58 5.85 0.61
C ARG A 21 -9.10 6.15 0.53
N LEU A 22 -8.30 5.21 1.03
CA LEU A 22 -6.85 5.41 1.10
C LEU A 22 -6.19 5.32 -0.26
N ALA A 23 -6.65 4.44 -1.13
CA ALA A 23 -5.97 4.18 -2.38
C ALA A 23 -5.81 5.43 -3.26
N PRO A 24 -6.87 6.23 -3.48
CA PRO A 24 -6.67 7.45 -4.27
C PRO A 24 -5.74 8.44 -3.58
N GLU A 25 -5.78 8.49 -2.24
CA GLU A 25 -4.91 9.40 -1.51
C GLU A 25 -3.44 9.01 -1.67
N VAL A 26 -3.15 7.73 -1.59
CA VAL A 26 -1.79 7.25 -1.79
C VAL A 26 -1.33 7.58 -3.21
N GLY A 27 -2.20 7.32 -4.18
CA GLY A 27 -1.87 7.62 -5.56
C GLY A 27 -1.59 9.08 -5.80
N ARG A 28 -2.32 9.95 -5.10
CA ARG A 28 -2.14 11.38 -5.25
C ARG A 28 -0.92 11.92 -4.52
N LEU A 29 -0.61 11.33 -3.36
CA LEU A 29 0.43 11.88 -2.49
C LEU A 29 1.82 11.35 -2.79
N LEU A 30 1.92 10.14 -3.33
CA LEU A 30 3.24 9.57 -3.62
C LEU A 30 3.81 10.20 -4.87
N ALA A 31 5.02 10.72 -4.73
CA ALA A 31 5.77 11.21 -5.87
C ALA A 31 6.33 10.03 -6.67
N PRO A 32 6.67 10.24 -7.93
CA PRO A 32 7.36 9.19 -8.69
C PRO A 32 8.59 8.72 -7.94
N GLY A 33 8.75 7.42 -7.82
CA GLY A 33 9.81 6.83 -7.04
C GLY A 33 9.50 6.72 -5.57
N GLY A 34 8.36 7.23 -5.13
CA GLY A 34 7.95 7.13 -3.74
C GLY A 34 7.51 5.72 -3.39
N LEU A 35 7.54 5.42 -2.09
CA LEU A 35 7.19 4.12 -1.59
C LEU A 35 6.27 4.26 -0.40
N ALA A 36 5.20 3.50 -0.37
CA ALA A 36 4.30 3.42 0.77
C ALA A 36 4.20 1.99 1.24
N ALA A 37 4.15 1.80 2.55
CA ALA A 37 3.94 0.49 3.14
C ALA A 37 2.66 0.54 3.96
N ILE A 38 1.76 -0.38 3.70
CA ILE A 38 0.46 -0.41 4.35
C ILE A 38 0.25 -1.78 4.93
N GLU A 39 0.02 -1.84 6.24
CA GLU A 39 -0.29 -3.11 6.88
C GLU A 39 -1.68 -3.58 6.47
N ILE A 40 -1.81 -4.89 6.29
CA ILE A 40 -3.07 -5.47 5.86
C ILE A 40 -3.37 -6.72 6.68
N GLY A 41 -4.65 -7.05 6.76
CA GLY A 41 -5.03 -8.37 7.23
C GLY A 41 -4.78 -9.39 6.14
N ALA A 42 -4.38 -10.60 6.56
CA ALA A 42 -4.01 -11.64 5.59
C ALA A 42 -5.16 -11.93 4.63
N ASP A 43 -6.38 -11.91 5.13
CA ASP A 43 -7.56 -12.23 4.32
C ASP A 43 -8.03 -11.06 3.46
N GLN A 44 -7.38 -9.90 3.59
CA GLN A 44 -7.75 -8.71 2.82
C GLN A 44 -6.74 -8.38 1.73
N ALA A 45 -5.66 -9.14 1.65
CA ALA A 45 -4.53 -8.75 0.82
C ALA A 45 -4.92 -8.57 -0.65
N GLU A 46 -5.61 -9.54 -1.22
CA GLU A 46 -5.94 -9.44 -2.64
C GLU A 46 -6.96 -8.37 -2.93
N SER A 47 -7.96 -8.24 -2.07
CA SER A 47 -8.99 -7.21 -2.26
C SER A 47 -8.40 -5.82 -2.14
N ALA A 48 -7.56 -5.63 -1.14
CA ALA A 48 -6.90 -4.34 -0.96
C ALA A 48 -5.95 -4.04 -2.10
N ALA A 49 -5.18 -5.05 -2.52
CA ALA A 49 -4.25 -4.86 -3.63
C ALA A 49 -4.96 -4.40 -4.90
N ALA A 50 -6.13 -4.97 -5.16
CA ALA A 50 -6.88 -4.61 -6.36
C ALA A 50 -7.27 -3.13 -6.34
N LEU A 51 -7.61 -2.61 -5.17
CA LEU A 51 -7.99 -1.20 -5.06
C LEU A 51 -6.83 -0.28 -5.42
N PHE A 52 -5.62 -0.65 -4.99
CA PHE A 52 -4.45 0.16 -5.29
C PHE A 52 -4.04 0.00 -6.76
N ARG A 53 -4.17 -1.19 -7.31
CA ARG A 53 -3.88 -1.38 -8.73
C ARG A 53 -4.83 -0.56 -9.61
N ASP A 54 -6.07 -0.42 -9.19
CA ASP A 54 -7.04 0.38 -9.94
C ASP A 54 -6.63 1.85 -9.99
N GLU A 55 -5.79 2.28 -9.05
CA GLU A 55 -5.27 3.65 -9.07
C GLU A 55 -3.99 3.76 -9.92
N GLY A 56 -3.61 2.71 -10.60
CA GLY A 56 -2.43 2.73 -11.43
C GLY A 56 -1.14 2.53 -10.66
N LEU A 57 -1.23 2.05 -9.44
CA LEU A 57 -0.06 1.88 -8.59
C LEU A 57 0.52 0.48 -8.76
N ARG A 58 1.83 0.39 -8.65
CA ARG A 58 2.52 -0.88 -8.60
C ARG A 58 2.64 -1.30 -7.16
N LEU A 59 2.54 -2.61 -6.92
CA LEU A 59 2.67 -3.07 -5.55
C LEU A 59 3.17 -4.49 -5.48
N ARG A 60 3.70 -4.83 -4.33
CA ARG A 60 4.01 -6.19 -3.95
C ARG A 60 3.38 -6.47 -2.61
N ILE A 61 3.06 -7.73 -2.37
CA ILE A 61 2.57 -8.16 -1.08
C ILE A 61 3.74 -8.73 -0.31
N ALA A 62 4.02 -8.14 0.85
CA ALA A 62 5.06 -8.62 1.73
C ALA A 62 4.46 -9.64 2.70
N HIS A 63 5.19 -10.71 2.92
CA HIS A 63 4.74 -11.82 3.75
C HIS A 63 5.59 -11.92 5.00
N ASP A 64 5.01 -12.44 6.07
CA ASP A 64 5.76 -12.71 7.28
C ASP A 64 6.49 -14.05 7.16
N LEU A 65 7.19 -14.43 8.22
CA LEU A 65 7.96 -15.66 8.19
C LEU A 65 7.10 -16.91 8.07
N ALA A 66 5.84 -16.80 8.44
CA ALA A 66 4.90 -17.91 8.28
C ALA A 66 4.29 -17.95 6.90
N GLY A 67 4.64 -17.00 6.04
CA GLY A 67 4.14 -16.96 4.68
C GLY A 67 2.79 -16.27 4.54
N ARG A 68 2.34 -15.58 5.56
CA ARG A 68 1.06 -14.87 5.47
C ARG A 68 1.26 -13.44 5.02
N PRO A 69 0.33 -12.93 4.20
CA PRO A 69 0.43 -11.52 3.78
C PRO A 69 0.38 -10.58 4.99
N ARG A 70 1.26 -9.60 5.01
CA ARG A 70 1.34 -8.66 6.12
C ARG A 70 1.23 -7.22 5.67
N ALA A 71 1.70 -6.89 4.48
CA ALA A 71 1.74 -5.51 4.05
C ALA A 71 1.71 -5.42 2.54
N LEU A 72 1.24 -4.28 2.06
CA LEU A 72 1.38 -3.91 0.66
C LEU A 72 2.51 -2.90 0.56
N LEU A 73 3.44 -3.16 -0.34
CA LEU A 73 4.53 -2.24 -0.64
C LEU A 73 4.21 -1.60 -1.98
N ILE A 74 3.91 -0.32 -1.96
CA ILE A 74 3.29 0.38 -3.07
C ILE A 74 4.22 1.42 -3.63
N GLN A 75 4.36 1.44 -4.94
CA GLN A 75 5.17 2.44 -5.63
C GLN A 75 4.34 3.09 -6.71
N VAL A 76 4.62 4.37 -6.95
CA VAL A 76 4.05 5.03 -8.12
C VAL A 76 4.78 4.49 -9.32
N GLY A 77 4.01 3.99 -10.28
CA GLY A 77 4.57 3.56 -11.53
C GLY A 77 5.12 4.74 -12.29
N HIS A 78 6.21 4.53 -12.99
CA HIS A 78 6.72 5.56 -13.85
C HIS A 78 7.34 4.91 -15.06
N ASN A 79 7.46 5.68 -16.07
CA ASN A 79 7.95 5.17 -17.34
C ASN A 79 9.40 5.42 -17.51
#